data_abba3751e23ba347d20c60e64370d3d0
#
_entry.id   abba3751e23ba347d20c60e64370d3d0
#
_cell.length_a   1.000
_cell.length_b   1.000
_cell.length_c   1.000
_cell.angle_alpha   90.00
_cell.angle_beta   90.00
_cell.angle_gamma   90.00
#
_symmetry.space_group_name_H-M   'P 1'
#
loop_
_entity.id
_entity.type
_entity.pdbx_description
1 polymer ?
#
loop_
_entity_poly.entity_id
_entity_poly.type
_entity_poly.pdbx_seq_one_letter_code
_entity_poly.pdbx_strand_id
1 'polypeptide(L)'
;MGELGIPTEKHHHEVAGAGQHELGMKFDSLINSADNVMTYKYVVRNVAKKYGKTATFMPKPVFNDNGTGMHVHQSLWKSGQPLFFGEGAYANLSQTARWYIGGILKHAPSFLAFTCLLYTSPSPRD
;
A
#
# COMPACT_ATOMS: atom_id res chain seq x y z
N MET A 1 12.34 4.64 11.40
CA MET A 1 10.94 4.21 11.66
C MET A 1 10.81 3.74 13.11
N GLY A 2 11.67 2.84 13.60
CA GLY A 2 11.61 2.38 14.98
C GLY A 2 11.66 3.48 16.05
N GLU A 3 12.51 4.47 15.88
CA GLU A 3 12.61 5.63 16.78
C GLU A 3 11.34 6.50 16.83
N LEU A 4 10.49 6.37 15.82
CA LEU A 4 9.19 7.07 15.74
C LEU A 4 8.01 6.19 16.19
N GLY A 5 8.29 5.02 16.76
CA GLY A 5 7.25 4.10 17.20
C GLY A 5 6.47 3.44 16.06
N ILE A 6 6.94 3.52 14.80
CA ILE A 6 6.29 2.86 13.66
C ILE A 6 6.93 1.49 13.45
N PRO A 7 6.24 0.40 13.83
CA PRO A 7 6.79 -0.95 13.70
C PRO A 7 6.85 -1.37 12.22
N THR A 8 8.02 -1.85 11.82
CA THR A 8 8.24 -2.40 10.48
C THR A 8 8.45 -3.90 10.56
N GLU A 9 7.98 -4.64 9.56
CA GLU A 9 8.16 -6.08 9.47
C GLU A 9 9.39 -6.45 8.67
N LYS A 10 9.52 -5.83 7.49
CA LYS A 10 10.60 -6.13 6.55
C LYS A 10 10.93 -4.89 5.71
N HIS A 11 12.13 -4.89 5.17
CA HIS A 11 12.52 -3.99 4.09
C HIS A 11 13.47 -4.72 3.15
N HIS A 12 13.39 -4.42 1.89
CA HIS A 12 14.30 -4.97 0.87
C HIS A 12 14.38 -4.03 -0.34
N HIS A 13 15.41 -4.22 -1.15
CA HIS A 13 15.44 -3.58 -2.46
C HIS A 13 14.50 -4.31 -3.43
N GLU A 14 13.99 -3.57 -4.39
CA GLU A 14 13.15 -4.04 -5.48
C GLU A 14 13.92 -4.10 -6.80
N VAL A 15 13.23 -4.52 -7.86
CA VAL A 15 13.85 -4.85 -9.15
C VAL A 15 14.20 -3.63 -10.02
N ALA A 16 13.62 -2.45 -9.79
CA ALA A 16 13.92 -1.27 -10.59
C ALA A 16 15.35 -0.78 -10.40
N GLY A 17 15.99 -0.41 -11.49
CA GLY A 17 17.42 -0.05 -11.53
C GLY A 17 17.80 1.22 -10.78
N ALA A 18 16.85 2.11 -10.51
CA ALA A 18 17.09 3.40 -9.85
C ALA A 18 17.09 3.33 -8.31
N GLY A 19 17.25 2.16 -7.71
CA GLY A 19 17.26 1.99 -6.25
C GLY A 19 15.87 1.97 -5.63
N GLN A 20 14.95 1.25 -6.24
CA GLN A 20 13.62 0.99 -5.70
C GLN A 20 13.73 0.13 -4.43
N HIS A 21 12.98 0.52 -3.40
CA HIS A 21 12.92 -0.22 -2.12
C HIS A 21 11.48 -0.38 -1.68
N GLU A 22 11.21 -1.49 -1.01
CA GLU A 22 9.95 -1.75 -0.32
C GLU A 22 10.16 -1.76 1.19
N LEU A 23 9.19 -1.25 1.91
CA LEU A 23 9.12 -1.33 3.37
C LEU A 23 7.72 -1.80 3.76
N GLY A 24 7.66 -2.96 4.42
CA GLY A 24 6.44 -3.50 5.01
C GLY A 24 6.26 -2.97 6.43
N MET A 25 5.14 -2.33 6.69
CA MET A 25 4.74 -1.91 8.03
C MET A 25 3.87 -2.99 8.68
N LYS A 26 4.02 -3.19 9.98
CA LYS A 26 3.12 -4.05 10.74
C LYS A 26 1.69 -3.57 10.61
N PHE A 27 0.74 -4.50 10.58
CA PHE A 27 -0.68 -4.15 10.57
C PHE A 27 -1.07 -3.38 11.83
N ASP A 28 -2.02 -2.48 11.68
CA ASP A 28 -2.61 -1.70 12.76
C ASP A 28 -4.06 -1.36 12.38
N SER A 29 -4.75 -0.60 13.22
CA SER A 29 -6.06 -0.05 12.87
C SER A 29 -5.98 0.80 11.61
N LEU A 30 -7.12 0.93 10.92
CA LEU A 30 -7.21 1.69 9.67
C LEU A 30 -6.63 3.11 9.80
N ILE A 31 -7.00 3.82 10.86
CA ILE A 31 -6.56 5.21 11.10
C ILE A 31 -5.06 5.26 11.39
N ASN A 32 -4.58 4.44 12.33
CA ASN A 32 -3.16 4.40 12.66
C ASN A 32 -2.29 4.04 11.45
N SER A 33 -2.73 3.09 10.64
CA SER A 33 -2.01 2.71 9.42
C SER A 33 -1.95 3.87 8.42
N ALA A 34 -3.03 4.62 8.26
CA ALA A 34 -3.05 5.80 7.39
C ALA A 34 -2.09 6.89 7.88
N ASP A 35 -2.09 7.20 9.17
CA ASP A 35 -1.18 8.17 9.78
C ASP A 35 0.29 7.70 9.68
N ASN A 36 0.54 6.42 9.90
CA ASN A 36 1.85 5.82 9.75
C ASN A 36 2.39 5.93 8.31
N VAL A 37 1.54 5.74 7.30
CA VAL A 37 1.92 5.92 5.89
C VAL A 37 2.29 7.37 5.59
N MET A 38 1.55 8.34 6.12
CA MET A 38 1.88 9.77 5.94
C MET A 38 3.22 10.11 6.59
N THR A 39 3.43 9.66 7.83
CA THR A 39 4.69 9.84 8.56
C THR A 39 5.85 9.15 7.84
N TYR A 40 5.66 7.93 7.37
CA TYR A 40 6.64 7.19 6.59
C TYR A 40 7.11 7.97 5.36
N LYS A 41 6.18 8.46 4.55
CA LYS A 41 6.52 9.25 3.34
C LYS A 41 7.30 10.51 3.67
N TYR A 42 6.93 11.20 4.75
CA TYR A 42 7.64 12.38 5.23
C TYR A 42 9.07 12.05 5.66
N VAL A 43 9.23 11.03 6.48
CA VAL A 43 10.53 10.62 7.03
C VAL A 43 11.47 10.17 5.91
N VAL A 44 11.01 9.31 5.00
CA VAL A 44 11.84 8.81 3.89
C VAL A 44 12.36 9.96 3.03
N ARG A 45 11.52 10.94 2.69
CA ARG A 45 11.95 12.11 1.89
C ARG A 45 12.99 12.95 2.64
N ASN A 46 12.79 13.20 3.93
CA ASN A 46 13.72 14.01 4.71
C ASN A 46 15.05 13.29 4.97
N VAL A 47 15.00 11.99 5.25
CA VAL A 47 16.22 11.19 5.40
C VAL A 47 16.98 11.12 4.08
N ALA A 48 16.33 10.86 2.97
CA ALA A 48 16.97 10.88 1.66
C ALA A 48 17.66 12.22 1.39
N LYS A 49 16.97 13.34 1.63
CA LYS A 49 17.54 14.69 1.50
C LYS A 49 18.77 14.90 2.37
N LYS A 50 18.75 14.41 3.63
CA LYS A 50 19.91 14.49 4.53
C LYS A 50 21.16 13.81 3.95
N TYR A 51 20.98 12.77 3.15
CA TYR A 51 22.07 12.04 2.48
C TYR A 51 22.31 12.49 1.04
N GLY A 52 21.82 13.67 0.63
CA GLY A 52 21.99 14.21 -0.74
C GLY A 52 21.26 13.42 -1.80
N LYS A 53 20.20 12.68 -1.42
CA LYS A 53 19.39 11.85 -2.32
C LYS A 53 17.96 12.38 -2.41
N THR A 54 17.26 11.94 -3.45
CA THR A 54 15.82 12.20 -3.62
C THR A 54 15.05 10.89 -3.51
N ALA A 55 13.92 10.90 -2.82
CA ALA A 55 12.98 9.80 -2.76
C ALA A 55 11.63 10.22 -3.36
N THR A 56 11.07 9.36 -4.18
CA THR A 56 9.74 9.53 -4.77
C THR A 56 8.85 8.35 -4.45
N PHE A 57 7.55 8.60 -4.37
CA PHE A 57 6.50 7.59 -4.22
C PHE A 57 5.57 7.57 -5.46
N MET A 58 6.06 8.08 -6.58
CA MET A 58 5.31 8.03 -7.84
C MET A 58 5.13 6.59 -8.32
N PRO A 59 3.97 6.26 -8.87
CA PRO A 59 3.70 4.91 -9.39
C PRO A 59 4.63 4.49 -10.52
N LYS A 60 5.04 5.42 -11.37
CA LYS A 60 5.93 5.17 -12.52
C LYS A 60 6.97 6.29 -12.64
N PRO A 61 8.00 6.30 -11.77
CA PRO A 61 8.95 7.41 -11.72
C PRO A 61 9.98 7.41 -12.86
N VAL A 62 10.23 6.25 -13.46
CA VAL A 62 11.24 6.09 -14.53
C VAL A 62 10.58 5.41 -15.73
N PHE A 63 10.72 6.04 -16.89
CA PHE A 63 10.22 5.50 -18.15
C PHE A 63 10.94 4.18 -18.49
N ASN A 64 10.21 3.20 -18.99
CA ASN A 64 10.71 1.85 -19.32
C ASN A 64 11.32 1.05 -18.15
N ASP A 65 11.17 1.49 -16.90
CA ASP A 65 11.58 0.72 -15.72
C ASP A 65 10.33 0.23 -14.96
N ASN A 66 10.51 -0.53 -13.89
CA ASN A 66 9.40 -1.03 -13.08
C ASN A 66 8.65 0.10 -12.36
N GLY A 67 7.36 -0.10 -12.14
CA GLY A 67 6.52 0.79 -11.37
C GLY A 67 6.56 0.49 -9.87
N THR A 68 5.96 1.38 -9.09
CA THR A 68 5.82 1.27 -7.64
C THR A 68 4.35 1.08 -7.28
N GLY A 69 4.02 -0.04 -6.65
CA GLY A 69 2.69 -0.31 -6.09
C GLY A 69 2.70 -0.20 -4.57
N MET A 70 1.68 0.41 -4.00
CA MET A 70 1.45 0.34 -2.56
C MET A 70 0.36 -0.69 -2.29
N HIS A 71 0.74 -1.87 -1.82
CA HIS A 71 -0.20 -2.92 -1.48
C HIS A 71 -0.80 -2.67 -0.09
N VAL A 72 -2.12 -2.75 0.00
CA VAL A 72 -2.85 -2.58 1.26
C VAL A 72 -3.56 -3.88 1.60
N HIS A 73 -3.03 -4.60 2.59
CA HIS A 73 -3.66 -5.79 3.13
C HIS A 73 -4.75 -5.38 4.13
N GLN A 74 -5.94 -5.97 4.01
CA GLN A 74 -7.09 -5.60 4.81
C GLN A 74 -7.76 -6.83 5.40
N SER A 75 -8.21 -6.73 6.64
CA SER A 75 -9.02 -7.74 7.30
C SER A 75 -10.10 -7.09 8.16
N LEU A 76 -11.24 -7.75 8.28
CA LEU A 76 -12.32 -7.34 9.20
C LEU A 76 -12.46 -8.39 10.30
N TRP A 77 -12.64 -7.89 11.52
CA TRP A 77 -12.77 -8.73 12.70
C TRP A 77 -14.00 -8.32 13.52
N LYS A 78 -14.66 -9.29 14.11
CA LYS A 78 -15.76 -9.09 15.06
C LYS A 78 -15.62 -10.09 16.21
N SER A 79 -15.56 -9.58 17.42
CA SER A 79 -15.43 -10.42 18.63
C SER A 79 -14.27 -11.43 18.54
N GLY A 80 -13.11 -11.00 18.01
CA GLY A 80 -11.93 -11.85 17.87
C GLY A 80 -11.98 -12.87 16.72
N GLN A 81 -13.03 -12.84 15.89
CA GLN A 81 -13.17 -13.74 14.73
C GLN A 81 -12.94 -13.00 13.41
N PRO A 82 -12.13 -13.57 12.48
CA PRO A 82 -11.95 -13.02 11.16
C PRO A 82 -13.24 -13.16 10.33
N LEU A 83 -13.68 -12.08 9.71
CA LEU A 83 -14.92 -12.09 8.92
C LEU A 83 -14.71 -12.48 7.46
N PHE A 84 -13.46 -12.49 6.98
CA PHE A 84 -13.17 -12.79 5.57
C PHE A 84 -12.94 -14.26 5.28
N PHE A 85 -12.65 -15.05 6.30
CA PHE A 85 -12.44 -16.49 6.13
C PHE A 85 -13.77 -17.25 6.09
N GLY A 86 -13.88 -18.20 5.17
CA GLY A 86 -15.02 -19.11 5.01
C GLY A 86 -14.55 -20.48 4.56
N GLU A 87 -14.46 -21.43 5.48
CA GLU A 87 -14.01 -22.79 5.20
C GLU A 87 -14.87 -23.46 4.12
N GLY A 88 -14.21 -24.11 3.16
CA GLY A 88 -14.85 -24.84 2.07
C GLY A 88 -15.49 -23.96 0.97
N ALA A 89 -15.50 -22.63 1.13
CA ALA A 89 -15.95 -21.72 0.09
C ALA A 89 -14.85 -21.48 -0.95
N TYR A 90 -15.21 -20.86 -2.09
CA TYR A 90 -14.25 -20.49 -3.14
C TYR A 90 -13.09 -19.65 -2.56
N ALA A 91 -11.87 -20.11 -2.76
CA ALA A 91 -10.66 -19.52 -2.19
C ALA A 91 -10.71 -19.30 -0.66
N ASN A 92 -11.52 -20.06 0.07
CA ASN A 92 -11.82 -19.89 1.49
C ASN A 92 -12.31 -18.47 1.86
N LEU A 93 -12.96 -17.79 0.92
CA LEU A 93 -13.56 -16.47 1.15
C LEU A 93 -15.00 -16.58 1.63
N SER A 94 -15.28 -15.97 2.75
CA SER A 94 -16.64 -15.86 3.27
C SER A 94 -17.54 -15.04 2.34
N GLN A 95 -18.85 -15.08 2.56
CA GLN A 95 -19.78 -14.22 1.85
C GLN A 95 -19.50 -12.73 2.11
N THR A 96 -19.11 -12.38 3.33
CA THR A 96 -18.70 -11.01 3.70
C THR A 96 -17.50 -10.55 2.89
N ALA A 97 -16.47 -11.40 2.73
CA ALA A 97 -15.32 -11.08 1.90
C ALA A 97 -15.70 -10.83 0.44
N ARG A 98 -16.57 -11.68 -0.12
CA ARG A 98 -17.05 -11.52 -1.51
C ARG A 98 -17.84 -10.21 -1.71
N TRP A 99 -18.69 -9.85 -0.77
CA TRP A 99 -19.41 -8.57 -0.80
C TRP A 99 -18.45 -7.38 -0.67
N TYR A 100 -17.45 -7.49 0.19
CA TYR A 100 -16.43 -6.45 0.35
C TYR A 100 -15.64 -6.23 -0.95
N ILE A 101 -15.16 -7.30 -1.57
CA ILE A 101 -14.46 -7.24 -2.87
C ILE A 101 -15.38 -6.65 -3.95
N GLY A 102 -16.63 -7.14 -4.04
CA GLY A 102 -17.61 -6.61 -4.99
C GLY A 102 -17.90 -5.12 -4.79
N GLY A 103 -17.95 -4.66 -3.53
CA GLY A 103 -18.08 -3.25 -3.19
C GLY A 103 -16.90 -2.41 -3.68
N ILE A 104 -15.67 -2.86 -3.44
CA ILE A 104 -14.46 -2.20 -3.93
C ILE A 104 -14.47 -2.10 -5.46
N LEU A 105 -14.75 -3.20 -6.16
CA LEU A 105 -14.80 -3.22 -7.62
C LEU A 105 -15.89 -2.31 -8.18
N LYS A 106 -17.08 -2.33 -7.59
CA LYS A 106 -18.20 -1.46 -7.98
C LYS A 106 -17.87 0.03 -7.84
N HIS A 107 -17.15 0.39 -6.80
CA HIS A 107 -16.81 1.78 -6.48
C HIS A 107 -15.38 2.18 -6.90
N ALA A 108 -14.67 1.33 -7.63
CA ALA A 108 -13.32 1.60 -8.12
C ALA A 108 -13.19 2.96 -8.83
N PRO A 109 -14.11 3.38 -9.73
CA PRO A 109 -14.01 4.69 -10.35
C PRO A 109 -14.03 5.86 -9.34
N SER A 110 -14.79 5.73 -8.25
CA SER A 110 -14.82 6.73 -7.19
C SER A 110 -13.53 6.75 -6.36
N PHE A 111 -12.93 5.60 -6.12
CA PHE A 111 -11.64 5.52 -5.43
C PHE A 111 -10.50 6.17 -6.20
N LEU A 112 -10.52 6.10 -7.53
CA LEU A 112 -9.49 6.71 -8.38
C LEU A 112 -9.34 8.22 -8.12
N ALA A 113 -10.42 8.92 -7.78
CA ALA A 113 -10.37 10.34 -7.41
C ALA A 113 -9.51 10.61 -6.14
N PHE A 114 -9.47 9.66 -5.22
CA PHE A 114 -8.72 9.76 -3.96
C PHE A 114 -7.33 9.13 -4.05
N THR A 115 -7.16 8.12 -4.86
CA THR A 115 -5.86 7.43 -5.01
C THR A 115 -4.88 8.16 -5.93
N CYS A 116 -5.32 9.27 -6.55
CA CYS A 116 -4.48 10.16 -7.36
C CYS A 116 -3.77 9.48 -8.54
N LEU A 117 -4.36 8.42 -9.08
CA LEU A 117 -3.71 7.64 -10.15
C LEU A 117 -3.81 8.30 -11.52
N LEU A 118 -4.75 9.23 -11.73
CA LEU A 118 -5.00 9.86 -13.04
C LEU A 118 -3.87 10.79 -13.51
N TYR A 119 -3.16 11.42 -12.58
CA TYR A 119 -2.09 12.39 -12.90
C TYR A 119 -0.68 11.87 -12.59
N THR A 120 -0.56 10.81 -11.82
CA THR A 120 0.74 10.32 -11.31
C THR A 120 1.07 8.92 -11.79
N SER A 121 0.10 8.23 -12.39
CA SER A 121 0.31 6.92 -13.02
C SER A 121 0.04 7.06 -14.51
N PRO A 122 1.07 7.07 -15.37
CA PRO A 122 0.86 6.84 -16.80
C PRO A 122 0.09 5.52 -16.95
N SER A 123 -0.79 5.48 -17.93
CA SER A 123 -1.52 4.26 -18.27
C SER A 123 -0.52 3.11 -18.45
N PRO A 124 -0.85 1.88 -18.03
CA PRO A 124 0.00 0.71 -18.30
C PRO A 124 0.26 0.47 -19.78
N ARG A 125 -0.35 1.25 -20.66
CA ARG A 125 -0.21 1.17 -22.11
C ARG A 125 0.68 2.25 -22.72
N ASP A 126 1.17 3.20 -21.93
CA ASP A 126 2.04 4.29 -22.38
C ASP A 126 3.51 3.99 -22.10
#